data_9d974a5a8e8ced99381d143e43e5f26a
#
_entry.id   9d974a5a8e8ced99381d143e43e5f26a
#
_cell.length_a   1.000
_cell.length_b   1.000
_cell.length_c   1.000
_cell.angle_alpha   90.00
_cell.angle_beta   90.00
_cell.angle_gamma   90.00
#
_symmetry.space_group_name_H-M   'P 1'
#
loop_
_entity.id
_entity.type
_entity.pdbx_description
1 polymer ?
#
loop_
_entity_poly.entity_id
_entity_poly.type
_entity_poly.pdbx_seq_one_letter_code
_entity_poly.pdbx_strand_id
1 'polypeptide(L)'
;MGDPKTSRKVWKKPKRPLNYDLKMDELKTLGTFGLKTKQELWKTQTELSRVRLQARSLLALRQEDRKRKEPVLMQSLTKIGLVDESSTLDDVLNLQVNDLLSRRLQTIVQRKLFFKTPYQARQAIVHGHITVSYTHLTLPTILLV
;
A
#
# COMPACT_ATOMS: atom_id res chain seq x y z
N MET A 1 11.26 10.26 30.75
CA MET A 1 11.02 9.73 29.38
C MET A 1 10.62 8.27 29.53
N GLY A 2 9.47 7.87 28.98
CA GLY A 2 9.05 6.46 29.00
C GLY A 2 9.68 5.69 27.86
N ASP A 3 9.69 4.37 27.98
CA ASP A 3 10.19 3.48 26.92
C ASP A 3 9.40 3.70 25.60
N PRO A 4 10.05 3.52 24.43
CA PRO A 4 9.38 3.64 23.16
C PRO A 4 8.24 2.62 23.06
N LYS A 5 7.05 3.08 22.71
CA LYS A 5 5.90 2.19 22.54
C LYS A 5 6.19 1.22 21.40
N THR A 6 6.07 -0.08 21.70
CA THR A 6 6.14 -1.12 20.67
C THR A 6 5.07 -0.88 19.61
N SER A 7 5.43 -0.99 18.34
CA SER A 7 4.49 -0.83 17.24
C SER A 7 3.39 -1.87 17.33
N ARG A 8 2.13 -1.43 17.32
CA ARG A 8 0.99 -2.35 17.31
C ARG A 8 0.99 -3.14 16.00
N LYS A 9 0.56 -4.39 16.09
CA LYS A 9 0.33 -5.23 14.93
C LYS A 9 -0.70 -4.60 13.99
N VAL A 10 -0.27 -4.17 12.81
CA VAL A 10 -1.09 -3.43 11.84
C VAL A 10 -1.88 -4.37 10.91
N TRP A 11 -1.60 -5.65 10.91
CA TRP A 11 -2.18 -6.62 9.99
C TRP A 11 -3.03 -7.67 10.72
N LYS A 12 -4.08 -8.12 10.05
CA LYS A 12 -4.96 -9.21 10.50
C LYS A 12 -4.72 -10.44 9.64
N LYS A 13 -4.63 -11.61 10.28
CA LYS A 13 -4.63 -12.89 9.57
C LYS A 13 -6.03 -13.18 9.00
N PRO A 14 -6.14 -13.89 7.88
CA PRO A 14 -7.42 -14.37 7.39
C PRO A 14 -8.05 -15.32 8.41
N LYS A 15 -9.39 -15.34 8.45
CA LYS A 15 -10.13 -16.20 9.39
C LYS A 15 -9.88 -17.70 9.18
N ARG A 16 -9.63 -18.09 7.93
CA ARG A 16 -9.36 -19.50 7.53
C ARG A 16 -8.00 -19.59 6.81
N PRO A 17 -6.88 -19.57 7.55
CA PRO A 17 -5.54 -19.52 6.94
C PRO A 17 -5.14 -20.81 6.21
N LEU A 18 -5.83 -21.91 6.46
CA LEU A 18 -5.56 -23.22 5.84
C LEU A 18 -6.42 -23.50 4.61
N ASN A 19 -7.29 -22.57 4.20
CA ASN A 19 -8.03 -22.71 2.95
C ASN A 19 -7.06 -22.73 1.77
N TYR A 20 -7.13 -23.79 0.97
CA TYR A 20 -6.24 -24.01 -0.17
C TYR A 20 -6.38 -22.92 -1.24
N ASP A 21 -7.60 -22.57 -1.62
CA ASP A 21 -7.87 -21.58 -2.65
C ASP A 21 -7.32 -20.20 -2.27
N LEU A 22 -7.60 -19.75 -1.04
CA LEU A 22 -7.04 -18.51 -0.50
C LEU A 22 -5.51 -18.53 -0.49
N LYS A 23 -4.91 -19.68 -0.14
CA LYS A 23 -3.45 -19.81 -0.12
C LYS A 23 -2.86 -19.71 -1.52
N MET A 24 -3.51 -20.29 -2.51
CA MET A 24 -3.05 -20.22 -3.92
C MET A 24 -3.17 -18.81 -4.47
N ASP A 25 -4.25 -18.09 -4.20
CA ASP A 25 -4.43 -16.71 -4.61
C ASP A 25 -3.43 -15.76 -3.92
N GLU A 26 -3.18 -15.98 -2.63
CA GLU A 26 -2.11 -15.26 -1.92
C GLU A 26 -0.74 -15.51 -2.55
N LEU A 27 -0.41 -16.75 -2.92
CA LEU A 27 0.86 -17.08 -3.55
C LEU A 27 1.01 -16.43 -4.94
N LYS A 28 -0.06 -16.41 -5.75
CA LYS A 28 -0.07 -15.70 -7.04
C LYS A 28 0.21 -14.21 -6.86
N THR A 29 -0.48 -13.56 -5.92
CA THR A 29 -0.27 -12.14 -5.65
C THR A 29 1.12 -11.84 -5.06
N LEU A 30 1.67 -12.72 -4.23
CA LEU A 30 3.04 -12.60 -3.74
C LEU A 30 4.05 -12.63 -4.89
N GLY A 31 3.87 -13.57 -5.84
CA GLY A 31 4.75 -13.69 -7.01
C GLY A 31 4.66 -12.48 -7.93
N THR A 32 3.45 -12.05 -8.29
CA THR A 32 3.22 -10.94 -9.22
C THR A 32 3.79 -9.61 -8.72
N PHE A 33 3.63 -9.31 -7.44
CA PHE A 33 4.09 -8.06 -6.85
C PHE A 33 5.44 -8.15 -6.12
N GLY A 34 6.08 -9.33 -6.12
CA GLY A 34 7.37 -9.54 -5.47
C GLY A 34 7.35 -9.27 -3.98
N LEU A 35 6.31 -9.70 -3.29
CA LEU A 35 6.19 -9.56 -1.85
C LEU A 35 7.07 -10.61 -1.16
N LYS A 36 7.82 -10.21 -0.14
CA LYS A 36 8.70 -11.12 0.59
C LYS A 36 7.92 -12.01 1.57
N THR A 37 6.89 -11.47 2.18
CA THR A 37 6.12 -12.15 3.21
C THR A 37 4.62 -11.97 3.02
N LYS A 38 3.84 -12.95 3.47
CA LYS A 38 2.37 -12.85 3.53
C LYS A 38 1.90 -11.69 4.42
N GLN A 39 2.70 -11.29 5.39
CA GLN A 39 2.38 -10.15 6.26
C GLN A 39 2.27 -8.84 5.47
N GLU A 40 3.08 -8.65 4.42
CA GLU A 40 2.98 -7.48 3.54
C GLU A 40 1.63 -7.45 2.83
N LEU A 41 1.17 -8.61 2.34
CA LEU A 41 -0.16 -8.74 1.73
C LEU A 41 -1.29 -8.49 2.73
N TRP A 42 -1.19 -9.05 3.93
CA TRP A 42 -2.21 -8.86 4.95
C TRP A 42 -2.27 -7.42 5.48
N LYS A 43 -1.15 -6.68 5.46
CA LYS A 43 -1.14 -5.24 5.73
C LYS A 43 -1.99 -4.49 4.72
N THR A 44 -1.76 -4.71 3.43
CA THR A 44 -2.52 -4.03 2.37
C THR A 44 -4.01 -4.41 2.40
N GLN A 45 -4.34 -5.67 2.65
CA GLN A 45 -5.72 -6.11 2.84
C GLN A 45 -6.41 -5.43 4.03
N THR A 46 -5.68 -5.27 5.13
CA THR A 46 -6.20 -4.61 6.34
C THR A 46 -6.42 -3.13 6.09
N GLU A 47 -5.51 -2.48 5.39
CA GLU A 47 -5.61 -1.08 5.01
C GLU A 47 -6.80 -0.83 4.08
N LEU A 48 -6.96 -1.66 3.06
CA LEU A 48 -8.11 -1.59 2.16
C LEU A 48 -9.44 -1.80 2.92
N SER A 49 -9.47 -2.76 3.83
CA SER A 49 -10.65 -3.00 4.68
C SER A 49 -10.98 -1.79 5.55
N ARG A 50 -9.96 -1.08 6.05
CA ARG A 50 -10.13 0.16 6.81
C ARG A 50 -10.70 1.28 5.96
N VAL A 51 -10.17 1.48 4.75
CA VAL A 51 -10.66 2.49 3.80
C VAL A 51 -12.12 2.21 3.42
N ARG A 52 -12.45 0.97 3.07
CA ARG A 52 -13.83 0.56 2.76
C ARG A 52 -14.78 0.74 3.94
N LEU A 53 -14.30 0.50 5.17
CA LEU A 53 -15.10 0.72 6.38
C LEU A 53 -15.41 2.21 6.55
N GLN A 54 -14.43 3.08 6.33
CA GLN A 54 -14.62 4.53 6.37
C GLN A 54 -15.62 4.98 5.30
N ALA A 55 -15.49 4.51 4.06
CA ALA A 55 -16.43 4.84 2.98
C ALA A 55 -17.87 4.41 3.35
N ARG A 56 -18.05 3.18 3.83
CA ARG A 56 -19.38 2.70 4.28
C ARG A 56 -19.94 3.52 5.43
N SER A 57 -19.11 3.92 6.38
CA SER A 57 -19.56 4.77 7.48
C SER A 57 -20.01 6.15 7.00
N LEU A 58 -19.36 6.71 5.97
CA LEU A 58 -19.74 7.99 5.37
C LEU A 58 -21.08 7.86 4.61
N LEU A 59 -21.31 6.75 3.90
CA LEU A 59 -22.57 6.51 3.23
C LEU A 59 -23.76 6.42 4.20
N ALA A 60 -23.53 5.94 5.42
CA ALA A 60 -24.56 5.85 6.45
C ALA A 60 -24.86 7.17 7.16
N LEU A 61 -24.04 8.22 6.98
CA LEU A 61 -24.24 9.52 7.61
C LEU A 61 -25.30 10.36 6.88
N ARG A 62 -25.85 11.35 7.62
CA ARG A 62 -26.72 12.38 7.04
C ARG A 62 -25.94 13.20 5.98
N GLN A 63 -26.66 13.71 4.99
CA GLN A 63 -26.08 14.41 3.84
C GLN A 63 -25.19 15.62 4.25
N GLU A 64 -25.55 16.33 5.30
CA GLU A 64 -24.76 17.49 5.77
C GLU A 64 -23.40 17.08 6.31
N ASP A 65 -23.37 16.06 7.16
CA ASP A 65 -22.12 15.53 7.75
C ASP A 65 -21.27 14.81 6.70
N ARG A 66 -21.92 14.14 5.75
CA ARG A 66 -21.27 13.48 4.62
C ARG A 66 -20.50 14.51 3.77
N LYS A 67 -21.15 15.59 3.35
CA LYS A 67 -20.51 16.68 2.57
C LYS A 67 -19.28 17.28 3.23
N ARG A 68 -19.19 17.26 4.54
CA ARG A 68 -18.01 17.76 5.28
C ARG A 68 -16.87 16.75 5.35
N LYS A 69 -17.17 15.47 5.51
CA LYS A 69 -16.17 14.40 5.75
C LYS A 69 -15.71 13.69 4.49
N GLU A 70 -16.56 13.59 3.49
CA GLU A 70 -16.27 12.93 2.21
C GLU A 70 -15.04 13.53 1.49
N PRO A 71 -14.90 14.87 1.36
CA PRO A 71 -13.75 15.47 0.71
C PRO A 71 -12.42 15.12 1.38
N VAL A 72 -12.40 15.00 2.70
CA VAL A 72 -11.19 14.67 3.46
C VAL A 72 -10.70 13.26 3.12
N LEU A 73 -11.62 12.29 3.06
CA LEU A 73 -11.30 10.93 2.64
C LEU A 73 -10.82 10.90 1.19
N MET A 74 -11.57 11.54 0.29
CA MET A 74 -11.24 11.57 -1.14
C MET A 74 -9.88 12.22 -1.39
N GLN A 75 -9.57 13.34 -0.79
CA GLN A 75 -8.26 14.00 -0.89
C GLN A 75 -7.12 13.10 -0.41
N SER A 76 -7.33 12.34 0.66
CA SER A 76 -6.29 11.42 1.13
C SER A 76 -6.03 10.28 0.16
N LEU A 77 -7.07 9.75 -0.48
CA LEU A 77 -6.97 8.69 -1.48
C LEU A 77 -6.39 9.19 -2.81
N THR A 78 -6.75 10.41 -3.23
CA THR A 78 -6.18 11.05 -4.41
C THR A 78 -4.69 11.36 -4.21
N LYS A 79 -4.26 11.80 -3.03
CA LYS A 79 -2.83 11.98 -2.72
C LYS A 79 -2.02 10.69 -2.86
N ILE A 80 -2.60 9.56 -2.50
CA ILE A 80 -1.98 8.24 -2.70
C ILE A 80 -2.07 7.83 -4.18
N GLY A 81 -2.98 8.41 -4.95
CA GLY A 81 -3.22 8.11 -6.36
C GLY A 81 -3.98 6.80 -6.55
N LEU A 82 -4.88 6.46 -5.64
CA LEU A 82 -5.76 5.31 -5.74
C LEU A 82 -7.06 5.63 -6.46
N VAL A 83 -7.44 6.89 -6.44
CA VAL A 83 -8.73 7.39 -6.90
C VAL A 83 -8.50 8.73 -7.58
N ASP A 84 -9.22 9.01 -8.64
CA ASP A 84 -9.17 10.27 -9.35
C ASP A 84 -10.05 11.33 -8.66
N GLU A 85 -9.86 12.61 -8.98
CA GLU A 85 -10.61 13.70 -8.37
C GLU A 85 -12.12 13.64 -8.66
N SER A 86 -12.50 13.04 -9.78
CA SER A 86 -13.90 12.87 -10.20
C SER A 86 -14.59 11.63 -9.62
N SER A 87 -13.87 10.81 -8.88
CA SER A 87 -14.37 9.53 -8.40
C SER A 87 -15.34 9.67 -7.22
N THR A 88 -16.20 8.68 -7.08
CA THR A 88 -17.25 8.62 -6.05
C THR A 88 -16.87 7.67 -4.92
N LEU A 89 -17.65 7.70 -3.81
CA LEU A 89 -17.48 6.73 -2.71
C LEU A 89 -17.71 5.27 -3.17
N ASP A 90 -18.52 5.06 -4.20
CA ASP A 90 -18.77 3.72 -4.73
C ASP A 90 -17.50 3.16 -5.42
N ASP A 91 -16.74 4.01 -6.09
CA ASP A 91 -15.45 3.63 -6.67
C ASP A 91 -14.46 3.21 -5.58
N VAL A 92 -14.47 3.89 -4.44
CA VAL A 92 -13.66 3.51 -3.27
C VAL A 92 -14.03 2.14 -2.73
N LEU A 93 -15.31 1.77 -2.77
CA LEU A 93 -15.75 0.42 -2.36
C LEU A 93 -15.31 -0.67 -3.35
N ASN A 94 -15.17 -0.34 -4.62
CA ASN A 94 -14.74 -1.26 -5.67
C ASN A 94 -13.22 -1.47 -5.74
N LEU A 95 -12.41 -0.62 -5.04
CA LEU A 95 -10.96 -0.77 -5.01
C LEU A 95 -10.53 -2.18 -4.60
N GLN A 96 -9.56 -2.73 -5.29
CA GLN A 96 -8.99 -4.05 -5.02
C GLN A 96 -7.61 -3.95 -4.36
N VAL A 97 -7.15 -5.06 -3.80
CA VAL A 97 -5.81 -5.16 -3.20
C VAL A 97 -4.72 -4.93 -4.25
N ASN A 98 -4.97 -5.35 -5.48
CA ASN A 98 -4.06 -5.17 -6.61
C ASN A 98 -3.81 -3.69 -6.92
N ASP A 99 -4.80 -2.82 -6.75
CA ASP A 99 -4.67 -1.38 -6.99
C ASP A 99 -3.70 -0.75 -5.98
N LEU A 100 -3.86 -1.10 -4.70
CA LEU A 100 -2.92 -0.69 -3.65
C LEU A 100 -1.49 -1.20 -3.90
N LEU A 101 -1.35 -2.47 -4.27
CA LEU A 101 -0.04 -3.07 -4.54
C LEU A 101 0.62 -2.48 -5.79
N SER A 102 -0.16 -2.08 -6.79
CA SER A 102 0.35 -1.43 -8.00
C SER A 102 0.98 -0.06 -7.73
N ARG A 103 0.55 0.62 -6.68
CA ARG A 103 1.06 1.93 -6.25
C ARG A 103 2.30 1.86 -5.37
N ARG A 104 2.74 0.67 -4.97
CA ARG A 104 3.98 0.52 -4.20
C ARG A 104 5.19 0.96 -5.04
N LEU A 105 6.14 1.62 -4.37
CA LEU A 105 7.38 2.07 -5.01
C LEU A 105 8.07 0.95 -5.80
N GLN A 106 8.16 -0.25 -5.24
CA GLN A 106 8.74 -1.41 -5.89
C GLN A 106 8.08 -1.73 -7.23
N THR A 107 6.75 -1.70 -7.28
CA THR A 107 5.98 -1.99 -8.51
C THR A 107 6.13 -0.88 -9.54
N ILE A 108 6.09 0.39 -9.08
CA ILE A 108 6.29 1.55 -9.96
C ILE A 108 7.68 1.53 -10.57
N VAL A 109 8.69 1.26 -9.76
CA VAL A 109 10.10 1.17 -10.20
C VAL A 109 10.27 0.04 -11.20
N GLN A 110 9.70 -1.14 -10.93
CA GLN A 110 9.75 -2.25 -11.88
C GLN A 110 9.19 -1.85 -13.24
N ARG A 111 8.02 -1.21 -13.27
CA ARG A 111 7.35 -0.82 -14.50
C ARG A 111 8.07 0.31 -15.25
N LYS A 112 8.53 1.33 -14.52
CA LYS A 112 9.19 2.51 -15.13
C LYS A 112 10.62 2.23 -15.59
N LEU A 113 11.38 1.43 -14.85
CA LEU A 113 12.79 1.12 -15.17
C LEU A 113 12.96 -0.24 -15.85
N PHE A 114 11.88 -0.88 -16.26
CA PHE A 114 11.87 -2.12 -17.01
C PHE A 114 12.69 -3.26 -16.39
N PHE A 115 12.67 -3.38 -15.07
CA PHE A 115 13.30 -4.51 -14.40
C PHE A 115 12.60 -5.81 -14.76
N LYS A 116 13.39 -6.85 -15.05
CA LYS A 116 12.87 -8.17 -15.44
C LYS A 116 11.98 -8.79 -14.35
N THR A 117 12.31 -8.57 -13.08
CA THR A 117 11.55 -9.12 -11.97
C THR A 117 11.30 -8.08 -10.89
N PRO A 118 10.18 -8.19 -10.16
CA PRO A 118 9.90 -7.28 -9.03
C PRO A 118 10.94 -7.40 -7.91
N TYR A 119 11.60 -8.55 -7.77
CA TYR A 119 12.65 -8.73 -6.77
C TYR A 119 13.93 -7.96 -7.11
N GLN A 120 14.28 -7.84 -8.39
CA GLN A 120 15.39 -6.98 -8.83
C GLN A 120 15.13 -5.51 -8.51
N ALA A 121 13.90 -5.04 -8.77
CA ALA A 121 13.50 -3.68 -8.40
C ALA A 121 13.62 -3.45 -6.88
N ARG A 122 13.19 -4.43 -6.08
CA ARG A 122 13.33 -4.37 -4.62
C ARG A 122 14.80 -4.30 -4.19
N GLN A 123 15.65 -5.12 -4.78
CA GLN A 123 17.09 -5.12 -4.49
C GLN A 123 17.72 -3.77 -4.83
N ALA A 124 17.42 -3.21 -5.99
CA ALA A 124 17.92 -1.91 -6.40
C ALA A 124 17.49 -0.77 -5.45
N ILE A 125 16.26 -0.82 -4.93
CA ILE A 125 15.78 0.14 -3.93
C ILE A 125 16.52 -0.03 -2.59
N VAL A 126 16.65 -1.26 -2.11
CA VAL A 126 17.29 -1.55 -0.82
C VAL A 126 18.78 -1.21 -0.84
N HIS A 127 19.45 -1.43 -1.98
CA HIS A 127 20.86 -1.11 -2.16
C HIS A 127 21.10 0.38 -2.46
N GLY A 128 20.06 1.22 -2.53
CA GLY A 128 20.20 2.64 -2.73
C GLY A 128 20.53 3.08 -4.16
N HIS A 129 20.39 2.19 -5.14
CA HIS A 129 20.56 2.53 -6.56
C HIS A 129 19.41 3.39 -7.11
N ILE A 130 18.29 3.40 -6.42
CA ILE A 130 17.11 4.17 -6.77
C ILE A 130 16.76 5.05 -5.59
N THR A 131 16.66 6.34 -5.85
CA THR A 131 16.36 7.34 -4.84
C THR A 131 15.07 8.08 -5.20
N VAL A 132 14.31 8.41 -4.17
CA VAL A 132 13.14 9.27 -4.27
C VAL A 132 13.44 10.53 -3.49
N SER A 133 13.50 11.66 -4.20
CA SER A 133 13.92 12.94 -3.59
C SER A 133 15.39 12.90 -3.11
N TYR A 134 15.66 13.39 -1.94
CA TYR A 134 17.02 13.49 -1.38
C TYR A 134 17.42 12.36 -0.44
N THR A 135 16.77 11.22 -0.48
CA THR A 135 17.02 10.13 0.47
C THR A 135 18.37 9.42 0.32
N HIS A 136 19.16 9.73 -0.71
CA HIS A 136 20.43 9.07 -1.02
C HIS A 136 21.67 9.82 -0.51
N LEU A 137 21.51 10.86 0.24
CA LEU A 137 22.56 11.84 0.53
C LEU A 137 23.72 11.38 1.42
N THR A 138 23.77 10.14 1.82
CA THR A 138 24.65 9.75 2.91
C THR A 138 25.95 9.06 2.49
N LEU A 139 26.15 8.78 1.21
CA LEU A 139 27.24 7.88 0.80
C LEU A 139 28.47 8.51 0.14
N PRO A 140 28.46 9.72 -0.39
CA PRO A 140 29.60 10.19 -1.17
C PRO A 140 30.81 10.60 -0.34
N THR A 141 30.66 10.83 0.91
CA THR A 141 31.73 11.38 1.75
C THR A 141 32.81 10.40 2.15
N ILE A 142 32.60 9.15 1.89
CA ILE A 142 33.50 8.10 2.34
C ILE A 142 34.64 7.83 1.35
N LEU A 143 34.52 8.35 0.15
CA LEU A 143 35.44 8.04 -0.95
C LEU A 143 36.49 9.12 -1.22
N LEU A 144 36.63 10.07 -0.34
CA LEU A 144 37.64 11.10 -0.48
C LEU A 144 38.72 10.93 0.59
N VAL A 145 39.45 9.90 0.45
CA VAL A 145 40.79 9.81 1.02
C VAL A 145 41.76 9.34 -0.06
#